data_92aee9c4ec9db9b8faed0f2e9e5e3288
#
_entry.id   92aee9c4ec9db9b8faed0f2e9e5e3288
#
_cell.length_a   1.000
_cell.length_b   1.000
_cell.length_c   1.000
_cell.angle_alpha   90.00
_cell.angle_beta   90.00
_cell.angle_gamma   90.00
#
_symmetry.space_group_name_H-M   'P 1'
#
loop_
_entity.id
_entity.type
_entity.pdbx_description
1 polymer ?
#
loop_
_entity_poly.entity_id
_entity_poly.type
_entity_poly.pdbx_seq_one_letter_code
_entity_poly.pdbx_strand_id
1 'polypeptide(L)'
;VTFSVDDASAIRGRTGSAGRRASAVLAAAGLFAFACFAPASAHAQPSRAPKQRAKAAPPAYVSYVTHAGDTLYEIASRYLSDTADWAVLSRLNHVPAPRRMPAGIALRLPADKLKQDPETARVIATSGPAEHASGASPYLPLTAGATLGEGDRIRTGPNGFVTLELSDGSHLTMTQDGALDIDRLRRTTLTGAGDRQLELRRGQVETQVTHATKKDDRFQIRSPSVVAGVRGTRFRVAYDGDAQTTAVEVLDGAVGVDPVAALSRKSAPPPGVPLQASAQLLTERFGSVTRAGAAIGDAVALLPAPALKEPARVQDAKTVAFDLIPAEAAGAAETATSATTYRVQISRDADQLDLIRDLRVSAPHAEFGDLADGTYFVRIAAIDANGLEGLPQVYAFERRQFAVGASAAPRVGGHDYEFRWFVSRAPASAQTRFRFVMATTADLRHPIVDRADLTGGQLVVSDLPPGVYYWTIVAEQFDNGRLYATASAVRTFTLAR
;
A
#
# COMPACT_ATOMS: atom_id res chain seq x y z
N VAL A 1 23.60 -15.75 45.03
CA VAL A 1 24.98 -15.63 45.48
C VAL A 1 25.56 -14.41 44.82
N THR A 2 25.75 -13.48 45.66
CA THR A 2 26.19 -12.11 45.61
C THR A 2 27.72 -11.98 45.34
N PHE A 3 28.11 -10.78 45.06
CA PHE A 3 29.38 -10.04 45.25
C PHE A 3 29.95 -9.59 43.91
N SER A 4 29.97 -8.30 43.66
CA SER A 4 30.53 -7.06 44.28
C SER A 4 31.95 -6.81 43.79
N VAL A 5 32.11 -5.72 43.00
CA VAL A 5 32.66 -4.39 43.34
C VAL A 5 34.18 -4.33 43.45
N ASP A 6 34.70 -3.19 42.98
CA ASP A 6 35.96 -2.49 43.26
C ASP A 6 37.09 -2.70 42.21
N ASP A 7 37.90 -1.75 41.89
CA ASP A 7 37.99 -0.30 42.18
C ASP A 7 39.12 0.27 41.34
N ALA A 8 38.97 1.51 41.00
CA ALA A 8 39.85 2.66 40.94
C ALA A 8 41.35 2.55 40.60
N SER A 9 41.73 3.53 39.93
CA SER A 9 42.76 4.60 40.10
C SER A 9 43.65 4.74 38.87
N ALA A 10 43.60 5.87 38.21
CA ALA A 10 44.27 7.15 38.44
C ALA A 10 45.81 7.07 38.43
N ILE A 11 46.45 7.80 37.51
CA ILE A 11 47.67 8.59 37.64
C ILE A 11 47.88 9.32 36.28
N ARG A 12 47.66 10.56 36.17
CA ARG A 12 48.47 11.82 36.26
C ARG A 12 49.88 11.76 35.64
N GLY A 13 50.14 12.74 34.80
CA GLY A 13 51.47 13.32 34.59
C GLY A 13 51.65 13.80 33.16
N ARG A 14 51.43 15.06 32.89
CA ARG A 14 52.27 16.26 33.04
C ARG A 14 53.21 16.50 31.86
N THR A 15 52.95 17.60 31.12
CA THR A 15 53.76 18.78 30.84
C THR A 15 54.84 18.72 29.75
N GLY A 16 54.88 19.79 28.97
CA GLY A 16 56.03 20.31 28.24
C GLY A 16 55.62 20.84 26.87
N SER A 17 55.25 22.02 26.68
CA SER A 17 55.87 23.36 26.63
C SER A 17 56.66 23.60 25.35
N ALA A 18 56.19 24.60 24.64
CA ALA A 18 56.92 25.71 24.05
C ALA A 18 57.80 25.49 22.81
N GLY A 19 57.57 26.30 21.84
CA GLY A 19 58.48 26.54 20.73
C GLY A 19 57.96 27.53 19.71
N ARG A 20 57.87 28.81 20.16
CA ARG A 20 57.84 29.99 19.27
C ARG A 20 59.11 30.04 18.39
N ARG A 21 58.99 30.40 17.13
CA ARG A 21 59.88 31.35 16.50
C ARG A 21 59.25 31.98 15.28
N ALA A 22 59.08 33.28 15.41
CA ALA A 22 58.89 34.24 14.37
C ALA A 22 60.18 34.46 13.60
N SER A 23 60.09 34.80 12.35
CA SER A 23 61.13 35.65 11.69
C SER A 23 60.43 36.44 10.60
N ALA A 24 60.45 37.71 10.86
CA ALA A 24 60.20 38.83 9.94
C ALA A 24 61.49 39.15 9.18
N VAL A 25 61.34 40.03 8.21
CA VAL A 25 62.38 40.88 7.52
C VAL A 25 62.37 40.64 6.04
N LEU A 26 62.28 41.55 5.08
CA LEU A 26 62.45 43.05 5.08
C LEU A 26 61.92 43.55 3.71
N ALA A 27 61.58 44.80 3.73
CA ALA A 27 61.18 45.68 2.64
C ALA A 27 62.24 45.89 1.57
N ALA A 28 61.79 46.17 0.35
CA ALA A 28 62.55 47.10 -0.53
C ALA A 28 61.52 47.92 -1.36
N ALA A 29 61.62 49.20 -1.14
CA ALA A 29 60.92 50.28 -1.81
C ALA A 29 61.46 50.47 -3.22
N GLY A 30 60.62 50.73 -4.18
CA GLY A 30 60.95 51.24 -5.50
C GLY A 30 59.84 52.15 -5.99
N LEU A 31 60.07 53.44 -5.78
CA LEU A 31 59.30 54.53 -6.39
C LEU A 31 59.56 54.57 -7.88
N PHE A 32 58.50 54.45 -8.71
CA PHE A 32 58.49 55.10 -10.03
C PHE A 32 57.10 55.71 -10.27
N ALA A 33 57.10 57.03 -10.31
CA ALA A 33 55.99 57.84 -10.78
C ALA A 33 55.89 57.77 -12.29
N PHE A 34 54.73 57.53 -12.84
CA PHE A 34 54.34 58.07 -14.15
C PHE A 34 52.82 58.09 -14.36
N ALA A 35 52.35 59.28 -14.57
CA ALA A 35 51.32 59.77 -15.47
C ALA A 35 49.90 59.16 -15.42
N CYS A 36 48.97 59.99 -15.03
CA CYS A 36 47.55 59.95 -15.30
C CYS A 36 47.22 59.70 -16.75
N PHE A 37 46.53 58.58 -16.99
CA PHE A 37 45.60 58.46 -18.10
C PHE A 37 44.31 57.80 -17.56
N ALA A 38 43.25 58.59 -17.48
CA ALA A 38 41.93 58.13 -17.14
C ALA A 38 41.31 57.48 -18.45
N PRO A 39 40.92 56.24 -18.41
CA PRO A 39 39.99 55.74 -19.45
C PRO A 39 38.56 56.01 -18.96
N ALA A 40 37.78 56.65 -19.84
CA ALA A 40 36.36 56.89 -19.72
C ALA A 40 35.64 55.56 -19.42
N SER A 41 34.93 55.54 -18.28
CA SER A 41 34.03 54.43 -17.89
C SER A 41 32.88 54.42 -18.89
N ALA A 42 32.98 53.57 -19.92
CA ALA A 42 31.83 53.17 -20.72
C ALA A 42 30.93 52.34 -19.83
N HIS A 43 29.80 52.88 -19.40
CA HIS A 43 28.72 52.12 -18.75
C HIS A 43 28.17 51.12 -19.80
N ALA A 44 28.65 49.90 -19.76
CA ALA A 44 28.03 48.77 -20.45
C ALA A 44 26.66 48.53 -19.80
N GLN A 45 25.59 48.98 -20.43
CA GLN A 45 24.25 48.54 -20.10
C GLN A 45 24.22 47.01 -20.23
N PRO A 46 23.66 46.30 -19.22
CA PRO A 46 23.47 44.86 -19.34
C PRO A 46 22.50 44.64 -20.52
N SER A 47 23.00 44.07 -21.58
CA SER A 47 22.20 43.57 -22.68
C SER A 47 21.18 42.59 -22.11
N ARG A 48 19.90 42.99 -22.06
CA ARG A 48 18.79 42.10 -21.80
C ARG A 48 18.80 41.04 -22.92
N ALA A 49 19.31 39.85 -22.60
CA ALA A 49 19.12 38.69 -23.46
C ALA A 49 17.62 38.57 -23.82
N PRO A 50 17.26 38.41 -25.07
CA PRO A 50 15.87 38.22 -25.44
C PRO A 50 15.36 37.00 -24.70
N LYS A 51 14.33 37.17 -23.86
CA LYS A 51 13.58 36.05 -23.30
C LYS A 51 13.13 35.20 -24.48
N GLN A 52 13.79 34.07 -24.70
CA GLN A 52 13.32 33.07 -25.63
C GLN A 52 11.90 32.71 -25.20
N ARG A 53 10.93 33.19 -25.94
CA ARG A 53 9.54 32.78 -25.85
C ARG A 53 9.57 31.27 -26.08
N ALA A 54 9.29 30.49 -25.04
CA ALA A 54 9.14 29.05 -25.18
C ALA A 54 8.21 28.80 -26.35
N LYS A 55 8.73 28.10 -27.36
CA LYS A 55 7.98 27.75 -28.56
C LYS A 55 6.79 26.93 -28.11
N ALA A 56 5.58 27.49 -28.22
CA ALA A 56 4.36 26.75 -27.82
C ALA A 56 4.36 25.43 -28.59
N ALA A 57 4.11 24.34 -27.89
CA ALA A 57 3.96 23.02 -28.51
C ALA A 57 2.90 23.13 -29.62
N PRO A 58 3.10 22.45 -30.77
CA PRO A 58 2.11 22.47 -31.83
C PRO A 58 0.75 22.03 -31.32
N PRO A 59 -0.34 22.69 -31.73
CA PRO A 59 -1.68 22.34 -31.25
C PRO A 59 -1.98 20.87 -31.60
N ALA A 60 -2.44 20.12 -30.60
CA ALA A 60 -2.82 18.73 -30.81
C ALA A 60 -4.29 18.67 -31.28
N TYR A 61 -4.58 17.72 -32.13
CA TYR A 61 -5.91 17.54 -32.72
C TYR A 61 -6.36 16.09 -32.62
N VAL A 62 -7.65 15.89 -32.37
CA VAL A 62 -8.32 14.59 -32.44
C VAL A 62 -9.16 14.55 -33.71
N SER A 63 -9.11 13.43 -34.43
CA SER A 63 -9.89 13.27 -35.68
C SER A 63 -11.32 12.80 -35.34
N TYR A 64 -12.30 13.46 -35.99
CA TYR A 64 -13.70 13.07 -35.99
C TYR A 64 -14.17 12.83 -37.42
N VAL A 65 -14.82 11.71 -37.65
CA VAL A 65 -15.40 11.42 -38.99
C VAL A 65 -16.87 11.77 -38.96
N THR A 66 -17.28 12.67 -39.87
CA THR A 66 -18.66 13.16 -39.93
C THR A 66 -19.66 12.09 -40.31
N HIS A 67 -20.86 12.19 -39.79
CA HIS A 67 -22.03 11.41 -40.16
C HIS A 67 -22.98 12.23 -41.04
N ALA A 68 -23.89 11.56 -41.73
CA ALA A 68 -24.88 12.27 -42.53
C ALA A 68 -25.78 13.19 -41.69
N GLY A 69 -25.83 14.47 -42.06
CA GLY A 69 -26.63 15.48 -41.34
C GLY A 69 -25.89 16.24 -40.25
N ASP A 70 -24.63 15.88 -39.94
CA ASP A 70 -23.82 16.64 -38.99
C ASP A 70 -23.68 18.11 -39.40
N THR A 71 -23.70 18.97 -38.41
CA THR A 71 -23.31 20.38 -38.54
C THR A 71 -22.16 20.70 -37.58
N LEU A 72 -21.35 21.71 -37.94
CA LEU A 72 -20.23 22.12 -37.07
C LEU A 72 -20.72 22.60 -35.68
N TYR A 73 -21.94 23.18 -35.65
CA TYR A 73 -22.56 23.62 -34.41
C TYR A 73 -22.90 22.42 -33.50
N GLU A 74 -23.54 21.38 -34.04
CA GLU A 74 -23.87 20.16 -33.28
C GLU A 74 -22.62 19.41 -32.82
N ILE A 75 -21.58 19.33 -33.67
CA ILE A 75 -20.29 18.72 -33.30
C ILE A 75 -19.67 19.51 -32.16
N ALA A 76 -19.65 20.85 -32.22
CA ALA A 76 -19.11 21.68 -31.17
C ALA A 76 -19.93 21.51 -29.86
N SER A 77 -21.26 21.54 -29.95
CA SER A 77 -22.16 21.36 -28.81
C SER A 77 -21.97 20.00 -28.12
N ARG A 78 -21.72 18.95 -28.89
CA ARG A 78 -21.56 17.57 -28.39
C ARG A 78 -20.18 17.30 -27.82
N TYR A 79 -19.12 17.80 -28.48
CA TYR A 79 -17.76 17.36 -28.23
C TYR A 79 -16.78 18.45 -27.79
N LEU A 80 -17.16 19.73 -27.83
CA LEU A 80 -16.32 20.82 -27.33
C LEU A 80 -16.88 21.43 -26.04
N SER A 81 -15.99 22.03 -25.26
CA SER A 81 -16.36 22.69 -23.99
C SER A 81 -17.23 23.93 -24.21
N ASP A 82 -17.04 24.61 -25.36
CA ASP A 82 -17.87 25.79 -25.74
C ASP A 82 -18.46 25.53 -27.13
N THR A 83 -19.78 25.64 -27.23
CA THR A 83 -20.52 25.52 -28.51
C THR A 83 -20.11 26.59 -29.51
N ALA A 84 -19.69 27.80 -29.07
CA ALA A 84 -19.22 28.86 -29.94
C ALA A 84 -17.93 28.51 -30.70
N ASP A 85 -17.20 27.48 -30.25
CA ASP A 85 -16.01 26.99 -30.94
C ASP A 85 -16.29 26.30 -32.28
N TRP A 86 -17.59 26.18 -32.71
CA TRP A 86 -17.89 25.78 -34.09
C TRP A 86 -17.21 26.68 -35.12
N ALA A 87 -17.00 27.97 -34.82
CA ALA A 87 -16.27 28.90 -35.69
C ALA A 87 -14.77 28.56 -35.76
N VAL A 88 -14.19 28.01 -34.70
CA VAL A 88 -12.79 27.48 -34.70
C VAL A 88 -12.71 26.24 -35.57
N LEU A 89 -13.70 25.32 -35.44
CA LEU A 89 -13.76 24.13 -36.31
C LEU A 89 -13.86 24.50 -37.80
N SER A 90 -14.69 25.47 -38.15
CA SER A 90 -14.86 25.95 -39.53
C SER A 90 -13.54 26.46 -40.12
N ARG A 91 -12.84 27.33 -39.39
CA ARG A 91 -11.52 27.84 -39.81
C ARG A 91 -10.44 26.78 -39.89
N LEU A 92 -10.36 25.92 -38.89
CA LEU A 92 -9.34 24.87 -38.76
C LEU A 92 -9.46 23.84 -39.88
N ASN A 93 -10.70 23.49 -40.27
CA ASN A 93 -10.99 22.46 -41.24
C ASN A 93 -11.35 23.01 -42.64
N HIS A 94 -11.28 24.33 -42.84
CA HIS A 94 -11.62 24.97 -44.12
C HIS A 94 -13.03 24.61 -44.62
N VAL A 95 -14.03 24.55 -43.70
CA VAL A 95 -15.40 24.23 -44.05
C VAL A 95 -16.19 25.51 -44.31
N PRO A 96 -16.52 25.83 -45.57
CA PRO A 96 -17.18 27.11 -45.92
C PRO A 96 -18.67 27.12 -45.59
N ALA A 97 -19.31 25.93 -45.51
CA ALA A 97 -20.73 25.78 -45.25
C ALA A 97 -20.97 24.89 -43.99
N PRO A 98 -21.05 25.45 -42.76
CA PRO A 98 -21.09 24.68 -41.54
C PRO A 98 -22.44 24.01 -41.25
N ARG A 99 -23.46 24.21 -42.05
CA ARG A 99 -24.86 23.81 -41.73
C ARG A 99 -25.22 22.40 -42.19
N ARG A 100 -24.56 21.81 -43.15
CA ARG A 100 -24.76 20.42 -43.59
C ARG A 100 -23.43 19.91 -44.18
N MET A 101 -22.94 18.86 -43.61
CA MET A 101 -21.72 18.20 -44.08
C MET A 101 -22.04 16.81 -44.63
N PRO A 102 -21.37 16.40 -45.72
CA PRO A 102 -21.39 15.01 -46.17
C PRO A 102 -20.83 14.10 -45.07
N ALA A 103 -21.29 12.86 -45.05
CA ALA A 103 -20.69 11.83 -44.19
C ALA A 103 -19.27 11.48 -44.68
N GLY A 104 -18.40 11.05 -43.77
CA GLY A 104 -17.08 10.53 -44.10
C GLY A 104 -15.96 11.59 -44.17
N ILE A 105 -16.23 12.87 -43.87
CA ILE A 105 -15.20 13.90 -43.81
C ILE A 105 -14.46 13.79 -42.48
N ALA A 106 -13.14 13.68 -42.51
CA ALA A 106 -12.31 13.71 -41.28
C ALA A 106 -12.07 15.18 -40.88
N LEU A 107 -12.65 15.57 -39.73
CA LEU A 107 -12.46 16.88 -39.11
C LEU A 107 -11.40 16.78 -38.02
N ARG A 108 -10.57 17.83 -37.88
CA ARG A 108 -9.66 18.03 -36.76
C ARG A 108 -10.37 18.82 -35.65
N LEU A 109 -10.46 18.25 -34.48
CA LEU A 109 -10.99 18.95 -33.31
C LEU A 109 -9.81 19.31 -32.39
N PRO A 110 -9.70 20.56 -31.88
CA PRO A 110 -8.64 20.94 -30.95
C PRO A 110 -8.73 20.13 -29.66
N ALA A 111 -7.66 19.46 -29.29
CA ALA A 111 -7.64 18.56 -28.14
C ALA A 111 -7.84 19.32 -26.82
N ASP A 112 -7.34 20.53 -26.71
CA ASP A 112 -7.47 21.42 -25.55
C ASP A 112 -8.90 21.96 -25.33
N LYS A 113 -9.75 21.83 -26.35
CA LYS A 113 -11.16 22.26 -26.31
C LYS A 113 -12.16 21.13 -26.22
N LEU A 114 -11.70 19.87 -26.15
CA LEU A 114 -12.60 18.74 -26.04
C LEU A 114 -13.37 18.76 -24.71
N LYS A 115 -14.66 18.48 -24.80
CA LYS A 115 -15.51 18.30 -23.65
C LYS A 115 -15.08 17.09 -22.83
N GLN A 116 -15.01 17.28 -21.53
CA GLN A 116 -14.72 16.23 -20.56
C GLN A 116 -15.87 16.14 -19.57
N ASP A 117 -16.40 14.95 -19.41
CA ASP A 117 -17.43 14.64 -18.42
C ASP A 117 -16.77 14.18 -17.12
N PRO A 118 -17.25 14.61 -15.94
CA PRO A 118 -16.70 14.14 -14.67
C PRO A 118 -16.98 12.64 -14.50
N GLU A 119 -16.01 11.93 -13.91
CA GLU A 119 -16.15 10.57 -13.45
C GLU A 119 -16.13 10.53 -11.92
N THR A 120 -16.48 9.38 -11.36
CA THR A 120 -16.47 9.15 -9.92
C THR A 120 -15.72 7.85 -9.58
N ALA A 121 -15.17 7.80 -8.37
CA ALA A 121 -14.62 6.61 -7.75
C ALA A 121 -15.60 6.12 -6.67
N ARG A 122 -15.80 4.81 -6.58
CA ARG A 122 -16.60 4.19 -5.53
C ARG A 122 -15.71 3.61 -4.46
N VAL A 123 -16.01 3.86 -3.20
CA VAL A 123 -15.37 3.20 -2.08
C VAL A 123 -15.92 1.78 -1.96
N ILE A 124 -15.11 0.77 -2.26
CA ILE A 124 -15.55 -0.63 -2.20
C ILE A 124 -15.26 -1.30 -0.85
N ALA A 125 -14.21 -0.84 -0.15
CA ALA A 125 -13.88 -1.32 1.18
C ALA A 125 -13.28 -0.20 2.04
N THR A 126 -13.59 -0.23 3.35
CA THR A 126 -12.94 0.59 4.36
C THR A 126 -12.74 -0.23 5.63
N SER A 127 -11.63 -0.03 6.31
CA SER A 127 -11.37 -0.60 7.62
C SER A 127 -10.63 0.41 8.48
N GLY A 128 -10.94 0.47 9.78
CA GLY A 128 -10.35 1.45 10.70
C GLY A 128 -10.73 2.91 10.39
N PRO A 129 -9.98 3.89 10.94
CA PRO A 129 -10.26 5.30 10.73
C PRO A 129 -9.99 5.73 9.29
N ALA A 130 -11.02 6.16 8.58
CA ALA A 130 -10.97 6.70 7.24
C ALA A 130 -11.93 7.88 7.12
N GLU A 131 -11.49 8.95 6.48
CA GLU A 131 -12.24 10.19 6.36
C GLU A 131 -12.05 10.80 4.97
N HIS A 132 -13.02 11.58 4.53
CA HIS A 132 -12.97 12.35 3.29
C HIS A 132 -13.47 13.77 3.48
N ALA A 133 -13.06 14.65 2.57
CA ALA A 133 -13.52 16.03 2.51
C ALA A 133 -13.59 16.50 1.06
N SER A 134 -14.66 17.22 0.68
CA SER A 134 -14.81 17.83 -0.63
C SER A 134 -14.34 19.29 -0.60
N GLY A 135 -13.42 19.66 -1.47
CA GLY A 135 -12.86 21.01 -1.54
C GLY A 135 -12.31 21.50 -0.19
N ALA A 136 -12.80 22.63 0.32
CA ALA A 136 -12.39 23.20 1.60
C ALA A 136 -13.23 22.73 2.80
N SER A 137 -14.16 21.79 2.62
CA SER A 137 -15.02 21.28 3.67
C SER A 137 -14.26 20.53 4.74
N PRO A 138 -14.79 20.43 5.98
CA PRO A 138 -14.21 19.59 7.02
C PRO A 138 -14.25 18.11 6.62
N TYR A 139 -13.35 17.32 7.22
CA TYR A 139 -13.33 15.88 7.04
C TYR A 139 -14.51 15.21 7.73
N LEU A 140 -15.13 14.28 7.05
CA LEU A 140 -16.22 13.42 7.52
C LEU A 140 -15.81 11.96 7.44
N PRO A 141 -16.35 11.07 8.29
CA PRO A 141 -16.10 9.64 8.20
C PRO A 141 -16.42 9.08 6.81
N LEU A 142 -15.52 8.27 6.28
CA LEU A 142 -15.68 7.60 5.00
C LEU A 142 -16.16 6.18 5.20
N THR A 143 -17.21 5.79 4.47
CA THR A 143 -17.78 4.44 4.54
C THR A 143 -17.79 3.76 3.18
N ALA A 144 -17.80 2.43 3.17
CA ALA A 144 -17.98 1.65 1.95
C ALA A 144 -19.30 2.03 1.26
N GLY A 145 -19.30 2.08 -0.07
CA GLY A 145 -20.42 2.52 -0.89
C GLY A 145 -20.41 4.03 -1.20
N ALA A 146 -19.61 4.84 -0.50
CA ALA A 146 -19.49 6.27 -0.79
C ALA A 146 -18.92 6.51 -2.20
N THR A 147 -19.33 7.62 -2.80
CA THR A 147 -18.86 8.05 -4.13
C THR A 147 -18.03 9.32 -3.97
N LEU A 148 -16.83 9.30 -4.55
CA LEU A 148 -15.88 10.40 -4.52
C LEU A 148 -15.65 10.94 -5.92
N GLY A 149 -15.39 12.22 -6.04
CA GLY A 149 -15.16 12.90 -7.31
C GLY A 149 -13.91 13.78 -7.31
N GLU A 150 -13.74 14.50 -8.40
CA GLU A 150 -12.65 15.49 -8.52
C GLU A 150 -12.76 16.57 -7.45
N GLY A 151 -11.64 16.87 -6.78
CA GLY A 151 -11.56 17.82 -5.67
C GLY A 151 -11.77 17.20 -4.29
N ASP A 152 -12.11 15.91 -4.20
CA ASP A 152 -12.21 15.21 -2.93
C ASP A 152 -10.82 14.82 -2.40
N ARG A 153 -10.69 14.84 -1.08
CA ARG A 153 -9.49 14.48 -0.34
C ARG A 153 -9.82 13.35 0.62
N ILE A 154 -8.92 12.39 0.73
CA ILE A 154 -9.06 11.21 1.58
C ILE A 154 -7.89 11.18 2.55
N ARG A 155 -8.16 10.78 3.79
CA ARG A 155 -7.12 10.44 4.76
C ARG A 155 -7.47 9.19 5.55
N THR A 156 -6.44 8.44 5.92
CA THR A 156 -6.53 7.27 6.79
C THR A 156 -5.71 7.52 8.05
N GLY A 157 -6.19 7.01 9.18
CA GLY A 157 -5.45 7.00 10.43
C GLY A 157 -4.72 5.66 10.65
N PRO A 158 -4.20 5.43 11.88
CA PRO A 158 -3.59 4.17 12.26
C PRO A 158 -4.56 2.99 12.06
N ASN A 159 -4.10 1.91 11.42
CA ASN A 159 -4.93 0.79 10.99
C ASN A 159 -6.15 1.19 10.14
N GLY A 160 -6.08 2.34 9.46
CA GLY A 160 -7.09 2.79 8.52
C GLY A 160 -6.74 2.38 7.09
N PHE A 161 -7.73 1.86 6.33
CA PHE A 161 -7.56 1.40 4.95
C PHE A 161 -8.76 1.80 4.13
N VAL A 162 -8.51 2.17 2.88
CA VAL A 162 -9.57 2.54 1.91
C VAL A 162 -9.22 1.94 0.57
N THR A 163 -10.18 1.27 -0.05
CA THR A 163 -10.06 0.81 -1.44
C THR A 163 -11.11 1.47 -2.31
N LEU A 164 -10.63 2.10 -3.37
CA LEU A 164 -11.43 2.76 -4.40
C LEU A 164 -11.50 1.89 -5.64
N GLU A 165 -12.67 1.85 -6.26
CA GLU A 165 -12.89 1.33 -7.60
C GLU A 165 -13.23 2.51 -8.53
N LEU A 166 -12.47 2.65 -9.61
CA LEU A 166 -12.70 3.66 -10.63
C LEU A 166 -13.67 3.14 -11.70
N SER A 167 -14.22 4.04 -12.51
CA SER A 167 -15.21 3.72 -13.54
C SER A 167 -14.73 2.75 -14.64
N ASP A 168 -13.43 2.55 -14.78
CA ASP A 168 -12.82 1.59 -15.71
C ASP A 168 -12.50 0.23 -15.07
N GLY A 169 -12.89 0.01 -13.80
CA GLY A 169 -12.58 -1.18 -13.03
C GLY A 169 -11.16 -1.19 -12.43
N SER A 170 -10.42 -0.09 -12.52
CA SER A 170 -9.14 0.06 -11.80
C SER A 170 -9.38 0.15 -10.30
N HIS A 171 -8.52 -0.49 -9.52
CA HIS A 171 -8.56 -0.43 -8.06
C HIS A 171 -7.37 0.35 -7.51
N LEU A 172 -7.60 1.10 -6.45
CA LEU A 172 -6.57 1.79 -5.68
C LEU A 172 -6.82 1.54 -4.20
N THR A 173 -5.85 0.91 -3.53
CA THR A 173 -5.87 0.67 -2.08
C THR A 173 -4.90 1.61 -1.39
N MET A 174 -5.42 2.46 -0.51
CA MET A 174 -4.65 3.34 0.36
C MET A 174 -4.47 2.68 1.73
N THR A 175 -3.24 2.65 2.22
CA THR A 175 -2.91 2.06 3.51
C THR A 175 -2.99 3.08 4.64
N GLN A 176 -2.69 2.65 5.87
CA GLN A 176 -2.76 3.49 7.08
C GLN A 176 -1.88 4.75 6.99
N ASP A 177 -2.25 5.77 7.76
CA ASP A 177 -1.54 7.05 7.89
C ASP A 177 -1.33 7.78 6.56
N GLY A 178 -2.22 7.54 5.59
CA GLY A 178 -2.16 8.07 4.25
C GLY A 178 -3.00 9.34 4.06
N ALA A 179 -2.64 10.12 3.02
CA ALA A 179 -3.42 11.24 2.51
C ALA A 179 -3.34 11.29 0.99
N LEU A 180 -4.49 11.35 0.33
CA LEU A 180 -4.64 11.31 -1.13
C LEU A 180 -5.66 12.35 -1.56
N ASP A 181 -5.32 13.12 -2.59
CA ASP A 181 -6.23 14.08 -3.23
C ASP A 181 -6.61 13.56 -4.63
N ILE A 182 -7.88 13.70 -5.01
CA ILE A 182 -8.37 13.41 -6.35
C ILE A 182 -8.29 14.69 -7.16
N ASP A 183 -7.18 14.91 -7.87
CA ASP A 183 -6.93 16.14 -8.61
C ASP A 183 -7.75 16.19 -9.90
N ARG A 184 -7.90 15.05 -10.58
CA ARG A 184 -8.64 14.94 -11.82
C ARG A 184 -9.26 13.56 -11.98
N LEU A 185 -10.53 13.55 -12.34
CA LEU A 185 -11.26 12.31 -12.58
C LEU A 185 -12.33 12.59 -13.65
N ARG A 186 -11.94 12.45 -14.93
CA ARG A 186 -12.74 12.86 -16.09
C ARG A 186 -12.62 11.87 -17.23
N ARG A 187 -13.62 11.92 -18.12
CA ARG A 187 -13.63 11.19 -19.38
C ARG A 187 -13.88 12.13 -20.54
N THR A 188 -13.08 12.05 -21.60
CA THR A 188 -13.29 12.82 -22.83
C THR A 188 -14.51 12.31 -23.59
N THR A 189 -15.51 13.13 -23.81
CA THR A 189 -16.80 12.75 -24.44
C THR A 189 -16.62 12.15 -25.83
N LEU A 190 -15.69 12.68 -26.64
CA LEU A 190 -15.46 12.22 -28.01
C LEU A 190 -14.76 10.87 -28.08
N THR A 191 -13.66 10.68 -27.36
CA THR A 191 -12.84 9.49 -27.45
C THR A 191 -13.22 8.45 -26.38
N GLY A 192 -13.90 8.89 -25.33
CA GLY A 192 -14.18 8.11 -24.16
C GLY A 192 -12.92 7.78 -23.35
N ALA A 193 -11.81 8.44 -23.65
CA ALA A 193 -10.56 8.26 -22.91
C ALA A 193 -10.63 8.88 -21.52
N GLY A 194 -10.13 8.17 -20.53
CA GLY A 194 -10.03 8.62 -19.14
C GLY A 194 -8.84 9.55 -18.92
N ASP A 195 -9.05 10.60 -18.11
CA ASP A 195 -7.96 11.45 -17.58
C ASP A 195 -8.06 11.42 -16.05
N ARG A 196 -7.23 10.60 -15.43
CA ARG A 196 -7.22 10.30 -14.00
C ARG A 196 -5.90 10.71 -13.39
N GLN A 197 -5.96 11.63 -12.45
CA GLN A 197 -4.80 12.15 -11.74
C GLN A 197 -5.10 12.20 -10.25
N LEU A 198 -4.28 11.51 -9.48
CA LEU A 198 -4.35 11.44 -8.02
C LEU A 198 -3.06 12.00 -7.44
N GLU A 199 -3.13 12.72 -6.33
CA GLU A 199 -1.96 13.26 -5.65
C GLU A 199 -1.79 12.61 -4.28
N LEU A 200 -0.75 11.78 -4.15
CA LEU A 200 -0.35 11.16 -2.89
C LEU A 200 0.44 12.18 -2.06
N ARG A 201 -0.17 12.65 -0.98
CA ARG A 201 0.43 13.62 -0.05
C ARG A 201 1.25 12.94 1.04
N ARG A 202 0.87 11.73 1.42
CA ARG A 202 1.50 10.95 2.49
C ARG A 202 1.11 9.49 2.41
N GLY A 203 1.98 8.60 2.90
CA GLY A 203 1.71 7.18 3.02
C GLY A 203 1.90 6.42 1.72
N GLN A 204 1.14 5.37 1.50
CA GLN A 204 1.30 4.46 0.37
C GLN A 204 -0.03 4.11 -0.28
N VAL A 205 0.00 4.02 -1.59
CA VAL A 205 -1.09 3.45 -2.40
C VAL A 205 -0.57 2.30 -3.24
N GLU A 206 -1.34 1.23 -3.32
CA GLU A 206 -1.19 0.17 -4.31
C GLU A 206 -2.31 0.29 -5.33
N THR A 207 -1.96 0.22 -6.59
CA THR A 207 -2.91 0.44 -7.67
C THR A 207 -2.81 -0.69 -8.68
N GLN A 208 -3.98 -1.22 -9.04
CA GLN A 208 -4.14 -2.14 -10.16
C GLN A 208 -4.96 -1.45 -11.23
N VAL A 209 -4.27 -0.97 -12.27
CA VAL A 209 -4.89 -0.26 -13.38
C VAL A 209 -5.28 -1.23 -14.46
N THR A 210 -6.54 -1.16 -14.89
CA THR A 210 -7.03 -1.90 -16.05
C THR A 210 -6.27 -1.49 -17.31
N HIS A 211 -5.97 -2.44 -18.20
CA HIS A 211 -5.24 -2.15 -19.43
C HIS A 211 -5.92 -1.06 -20.26
N ALA A 212 -5.20 0.02 -20.52
CA ALA A 212 -5.68 1.13 -21.32
C ALA A 212 -5.99 0.64 -22.74
N THR A 213 -7.25 0.75 -23.16
CA THR A 213 -7.71 0.36 -24.49
C THR A 213 -7.50 1.49 -25.51
N LYS A 214 -7.33 2.72 -25.05
CA LYS A 214 -7.23 3.92 -25.86
C LYS A 214 -5.84 4.56 -25.73
N LYS A 215 -5.33 5.12 -26.82
CA LYS A 215 -3.99 5.72 -26.86
C LYS A 215 -3.86 6.96 -25.98
N ASP A 216 -4.96 7.63 -25.69
CA ASP A 216 -5.08 8.87 -24.94
C ASP A 216 -5.58 8.67 -23.51
N ASP A 217 -5.79 7.40 -23.05
CA ASP A 217 -6.03 7.10 -21.66
C ASP A 217 -4.83 7.53 -20.81
N ARG A 218 -5.12 8.20 -19.68
CA ARG A 218 -4.15 8.66 -18.70
C ARG A 218 -4.53 8.18 -17.32
N PHE A 219 -3.57 7.59 -16.66
CA PHE A 219 -3.62 7.32 -15.23
C PHE A 219 -2.29 7.75 -14.62
N GLN A 220 -2.34 8.69 -13.67
CA GLN A 220 -1.16 9.24 -13.04
C GLN A 220 -1.34 9.32 -11.52
N ILE A 221 -0.31 8.90 -10.78
CA ILE A 221 -0.17 9.20 -9.37
C ILE A 221 0.98 10.17 -9.22
N ARG A 222 0.69 11.32 -8.64
CA ARG A 222 1.67 12.35 -8.31
C ARG A 222 2.05 12.26 -6.85
N SER A 223 3.30 12.58 -6.55
CA SER A 223 3.81 12.81 -5.22
C SER A 223 4.62 14.10 -5.22
N PRO A 224 5.09 14.59 -4.07
CA PRO A 224 5.99 15.74 -4.05
C PRO A 224 7.31 15.57 -4.82
N SER A 225 7.74 14.32 -5.09
CA SER A 225 9.01 14.02 -5.77
C SER A 225 8.84 13.64 -7.23
N VAL A 226 7.83 12.83 -7.56
CA VAL A 226 7.69 12.23 -8.90
C VAL A 226 6.24 12.22 -9.38
N VAL A 227 6.08 12.01 -10.68
CA VAL A 227 4.83 11.64 -11.33
C VAL A 227 4.99 10.25 -11.93
N ALA A 228 4.20 9.31 -11.48
CA ALA A 228 4.12 7.95 -12.00
C ALA A 228 2.95 7.83 -12.97
N GLY A 229 3.24 7.57 -14.24
CA GLY A 229 2.23 7.40 -15.30
C GLY A 229 2.18 5.96 -15.81
N VAL A 230 0.98 5.39 -16.00
CA VAL A 230 0.81 3.98 -16.31
C VAL A 230 -0.24 3.72 -17.40
N ARG A 231 -0.16 2.49 -17.97
CA ARG A 231 -1.12 1.96 -18.95
C ARG A 231 -1.41 0.46 -18.70
N GLY A 232 -2.14 0.14 -17.62
CA GLY A 232 -2.44 -1.24 -17.28
C GLY A 232 -1.27 -1.92 -16.56
N THR A 233 -1.17 -1.65 -15.27
CA THR A 233 -0.01 -1.98 -14.44
C THR A 233 -0.47 -2.20 -13.02
N ARG A 234 0.15 -3.15 -12.32
CA ARG A 234 0.05 -3.24 -10.86
C ARG A 234 1.33 -2.68 -10.25
N PHE A 235 1.20 -1.62 -9.46
CA PHE A 235 2.33 -0.89 -8.91
C PHE A 235 1.99 -0.25 -7.57
N ARG A 236 3.01 0.14 -6.84
CA ARG A 236 2.91 0.88 -5.58
C ARG A 236 3.63 2.22 -5.69
N VAL A 237 3.07 3.21 -5.02
CA VAL A 237 3.72 4.50 -4.80
C VAL A 237 3.64 4.79 -3.31
N ALA A 238 4.78 5.02 -2.69
CA ALA A 238 4.88 5.40 -1.28
C ALA A 238 5.62 6.73 -1.16
N TYR A 239 5.07 7.67 -0.39
CA TYR A 239 5.73 8.92 -0.07
C TYR A 239 6.00 9.01 1.44
N ASP A 240 7.27 9.11 1.77
CA ASP A 240 7.77 9.38 3.12
C ASP A 240 8.01 10.89 3.27
N GLY A 241 7.18 11.55 4.07
CA GLY A 241 7.27 13.00 4.31
C GLY A 241 8.48 13.41 5.14
N ASP A 242 8.99 12.53 6.01
CA ASP A 242 10.12 12.81 6.87
C ASP A 242 11.44 12.72 6.08
N ALA A 243 11.58 11.66 5.28
CA ALA A 243 12.71 11.48 4.36
C ALA A 243 12.57 12.31 3.08
N GLN A 244 11.40 12.85 2.78
CA GLN A 244 11.04 13.53 1.53
C GLN A 244 11.36 12.68 0.28
N THR A 245 11.10 11.40 0.37
CA THR A 245 11.36 10.43 -0.70
C THR A 245 10.07 9.80 -1.21
N THR A 246 10.04 9.50 -2.49
CA THR A 246 9.00 8.67 -3.11
C THR A 246 9.62 7.38 -3.61
N ALA A 247 9.07 6.26 -3.18
CA ALA A 247 9.32 4.95 -3.73
C ALA A 247 8.23 4.63 -4.77
N VAL A 248 8.65 4.11 -5.93
CA VAL A 248 7.77 3.57 -6.96
C VAL A 248 8.21 2.14 -7.24
N GLU A 249 7.31 1.17 -7.10
CA GLU A 249 7.60 -0.25 -7.29
C GLU A 249 6.60 -0.85 -8.27
N VAL A 250 7.11 -1.58 -9.26
CA VAL A 250 6.30 -2.20 -10.33
C VAL A 250 6.18 -3.70 -10.06
N LEU A 251 4.96 -4.15 -9.81
CA LEU A 251 4.67 -5.57 -9.56
C LEU A 251 4.33 -6.30 -10.86
N ASP A 252 3.67 -5.62 -11.81
CA ASP A 252 3.29 -6.14 -13.11
C ASP A 252 3.18 -4.99 -14.10
N GLY A 253 3.66 -5.18 -15.34
CA GLY A 253 3.63 -4.19 -16.40
C GLY A 253 4.80 -3.20 -16.39
N ALA A 254 4.53 -1.92 -16.64
CA ALA A 254 5.54 -0.87 -16.69
C ALA A 254 5.01 0.50 -16.26
N VAL A 255 5.81 1.27 -15.54
CA VAL A 255 5.52 2.61 -15.03
C VAL A 255 6.52 3.61 -15.59
N GLY A 256 6.01 4.67 -16.21
CA GLY A 256 6.82 5.83 -16.56
C GLY A 256 6.95 6.77 -15.37
N VAL A 257 8.17 7.10 -14.99
CA VAL A 257 8.47 7.98 -13.86
C VAL A 257 9.11 9.26 -14.37
N ASP A 258 8.56 10.41 -13.95
CA ASP A 258 9.03 11.75 -14.29
C ASP A 258 9.25 12.58 -13.04
N PRO A 259 10.29 13.43 -12.96
CA PRO A 259 10.47 14.34 -11.83
C PRO A 259 9.40 15.43 -11.87
N VAL A 260 8.86 15.80 -10.70
CA VAL A 260 7.83 16.87 -10.60
C VAL A 260 8.32 18.20 -11.17
N ALA A 261 9.61 18.51 -11.05
CA ALA A 261 10.20 19.73 -11.60
C ALA A 261 10.11 19.82 -13.15
N ALA A 262 10.06 18.68 -13.84
CA ALA A 262 9.91 18.63 -15.30
C ALA A 262 8.47 18.88 -15.77
N LEU A 263 7.48 18.65 -14.89
CA LEU A 263 6.06 18.79 -15.17
C LEU A 263 5.50 19.96 -14.36
N SER A 264 5.70 21.18 -14.85
CA SER A 264 5.02 22.37 -14.28
C SER A 264 3.51 22.08 -14.22
N ARG A 265 2.84 22.42 -13.09
CA ARG A 265 1.38 22.25 -12.89
C ARG A 265 0.52 22.84 -14.01
N LYS A 266 1.07 23.75 -14.83
CA LYS A 266 0.42 24.40 -15.99
C LYS A 266 0.60 23.65 -17.30
N SER A 267 1.36 22.57 -17.35
CA SER A 267 1.82 21.90 -18.59
C SER A 267 1.31 20.46 -18.74
N ALA A 268 0.21 20.08 -18.07
CA ALA A 268 -0.44 18.82 -18.43
C ALA A 268 -0.80 18.91 -19.92
N PRO A 269 -0.36 17.96 -20.76
CA PRO A 269 -0.75 17.98 -22.17
C PRO A 269 -2.26 17.88 -22.27
N PRO A 270 -2.89 18.57 -23.24
CA PRO A 270 -4.33 18.53 -23.41
C PRO A 270 -4.83 17.10 -23.66
N PRO A 271 -6.12 16.80 -23.41
CA PRO A 271 -6.74 15.52 -23.71
C PRO A 271 -6.51 15.13 -25.17
N GLY A 272 -6.32 13.85 -25.47
CA GLY A 272 -6.09 13.36 -26.82
C GLY A 272 -4.64 13.49 -27.33
N VAL A 273 -3.72 14.01 -26.52
CA VAL A 273 -2.28 14.03 -26.84
C VAL A 273 -1.62 12.83 -26.17
N PRO A 274 -0.90 11.97 -26.92
CA PRO A 274 -0.11 10.90 -26.32
C PRO A 274 0.88 11.47 -25.30
N LEU A 275 1.07 10.76 -24.19
CA LEU A 275 2.11 11.10 -23.22
C LEU A 275 3.47 11.06 -23.90
N GLN A 276 4.31 12.05 -23.60
CA GLN A 276 5.71 12.01 -23.99
C GLN A 276 6.40 10.83 -23.29
N ALA A 277 7.51 10.35 -23.85
CA ALA A 277 8.31 9.33 -23.18
C ALA A 277 8.75 9.87 -21.82
N SER A 278 8.52 9.08 -20.78
CA SER A 278 8.93 9.42 -19.40
C SER A 278 10.45 9.45 -19.28
N ALA A 279 10.95 10.18 -18.30
CA ALA A 279 12.38 10.28 -18.03
C ALA A 279 12.99 8.93 -17.66
N GLN A 280 12.23 8.06 -16.97
CA GLN A 280 12.61 6.68 -16.68
C GLN A 280 11.41 5.77 -16.90
N LEU A 281 11.65 4.59 -17.48
CA LEU A 281 10.67 3.50 -17.56
C LEU A 281 11.09 2.40 -16.57
N LEU A 282 10.27 2.18 -15.53
CA LEU A 282 10.42 1.04 -14.64
C LEU A 282 9.57 -0.11 -15.18
N THR A 283 10.17 -1.27 -15.32
CA THR A 283 9.51 -2.51 -15.73
C THR A 283 9.13 -3.35 -14.51
N GLU A 284 8.39 -4.43 -14.73
CA GLU A 284 8.01 -5.35 -13.66
C GLU A 284 9.22 -5.82 -12.85
N ARG A 285 9.02 -5.98 -11.53
CA ARG A 285 10.04 -6.39 -10.54
C ARG A 285 11.15 -5.37 -10.30
N PHE A 286 10.98 -4.13 -10.76
CA PHE A 286 11.89 -3.04 -10.44
C PHE A 286 11.18 -1.93 -9.67
N GLY A 287 11.96 -1.21 -8.87
CA GLY A 287 11.52 -0.01 -8.17
C GLY A 287 12.58 1.07 -8.24
N SER A 288 12.22 2.30 -7.86
CA SER A 288 13.16 3.40 -7.68
C SER A 288 12.75 4.27 -6.50
N VAL A 289 13.73 4.88 -5.83
CA VAL A 289 13.50 5.84 -4.75
C VAL A 289 14.03 7.19 -5.19
N THR A 290 13.16 8.18 -5.19
CA THR A 290 13.48 9.56 -5.64
C THR A 290 13.24 10.55 -4.51
N ARG A 291 14.25 11.36 -4.20
CA ARG A 291 14.13 12.46 -3.24
C ARG A 291 13.51 13.69 -3.90
N ALA A 292 12.71 14.45 -3.17
CA ALA A 292 12.11 15.68 -3.66
C ALA A 292 13.19 16.67 -4.15
N GLY A 293 13.00 17.17 -5.38
CA GLY A 293 13.93 18.10 -6.02
C GLY A 293 15.21 17.47 -6.61
N ALA A 294 15.42 16.16 -6.44
CA ALA A 294 16.54 15.43 -7.04
C ALA A 294 16.17 14.84 -8.42
N ALA A 295 17.19 14.30 -9.11
CA ALA A 295 16.98 13.43 -10.27
C ALA A 295 16.29 12.13 -9.81
N ILE A 296 15.65 11.46 -10.77
CA ILE A 296 15.01 10.15 -10.50
C ILE A 296 16.10 9.16 -10.10
N GLY A 297 15.81 8.39 -9.04
CA GLY A 297 16.71 7.33 -8.55
C GLY A 297 16.87 6.20 -9.56
N ASP A 298 17.95 5.46 -9.43
CA ASP A 298 18.22 4.30 -10.30
C ASP A 298 17.14 3.22 -10.12
N ALA A 299 16.94 2.45 -11.20
CA ALA A 299 16.08 1.28 -11.15
C ALA A 299 16.77 0.14 -10.40
N VAL A 300 16.17 -0.32 -9.32
CA VAL A 300 16.66 -1.40 -8.45
C VAL A 300 15.72 -2.59 -8.55
N ALA A 301 16.27 -3.80 -8.67
CA ALA A 301 15.47 -5.02 -8.64
C ALA A 301 14.80 -5.19 -7.26
N LEU A 302 13.50 -5.47 -7.25
CA LEU A 302 12.75 -5.72 -6.02
C LEU A 302 13.18 -7.07 -5.42
N LEU A 303 13.24 -7.11 -4.09
CA LEU A 303 13.50 -8.35 -3.36
C LEU A 303 12.46 -9.42 -3.71
N PRO A 304 12.85 -10.70 -3.80
CA PRO A 304 11.91 -11.79 -3.94
C PRO A 304 11.01 -11.92 -2.71
N ALA A 305 9.85 -12.54 -2.88
CA ALA A 305 8.92 -12.73 -1.79
C ALA A 305 9.49 -13.68 -0.72
N PRO A 306 9.38 -13.34 0.57
CA PRO A 306 9.65 -14.28 1.65
C PRO A 306 8.60 -15.39 1.64
N ALA A 307 8.89 -16.51 2.31
CA ALA A 307 7.94 -17.60 2.53
C ALA A 307 7.46 -17.62 4.00
N LEU A 308 6.32 -18.27 4.26
CA LEU A 308 5.93 -18.61 5.63
C LEU A 308 6.54 -19.95 6.02
N LYS A 309 7.08 -20.02 7.25
CA LYS A 309 7.51 -21.26 7.85
C LYS A 309 6.28 -22.03 8.34
N GLU A 310 6.04 -23.20 7.78
CA GLU A 310 4.96 -24.11 8.18
C GLU A 310 3.61 -23.40 8.38
N PRO A 311 3.04 -22.76 7.32
CA PRO A 311 1.82 -21.95 7.47
C PRO A 311 0.66 -22.82 7.93
N ALA A 312 0.21 -22.60 9.17
CA ALA A 312 -0.96 -23.27 9.70
C ALA A 312 -2.22 -22.81 8.94
N ARG A 313 -2.97 -23.76 8.40
CA ARG A 313 -4.24 -23.47 7.72
C ARG A 313 -5.32 -22.97 8.67
N VAL A 314 -5.25 -23.38 9.94
CA VAL A 314 -6.16 -22.95 11.01
C VAL A 314 -5.31 -22.37 12.13
N GLN A 315 -5.65 -21.16 12.54
CA GLN A 315 -5.04 -20.42 13.63
C GLN A 315 -6.05 -20.36 14.78
N ASP A 316 -5.83 -21.12 15.84
CA ASP A 316 -6.72 -21.26 16.99
C ASP A 316 -6.15 -20.66 18.30
N ALA A 317 -4.88 -20.29 18.32
CA ALA A 317 -4.22 -19.65 19.44
C ALA A 317 -4.83 -18.27 19.77
N LYS A 318 -4.55 -17.70 20.93
CA LYS A 318 -5.05 -16.38 21.34
C LYS A 318 -4.67 -15.28 20.35
N THR A 319 -3.46 -15.32 19.83
CA THR A 319 -2.93 -14.43 18.80
C THR A 319 -2.68 -15.21 17.52
N VAL A 320 -2.73 -14.53 16.39
CA VAL A 320 -2.35 -15.07 15.07
C VAL A 320 -0.90 -14.72 14.83
N ALA A 321 -0.06 -15.72 14.63
CA ALA A 321 1.37 -15.53 14.46
C ALA A 321 1.87 -16.14 13.14
N PHE A 322 2.86 -15.49 12.55
CA PHE A 322 3.51 -15.92 11.32
C PHE A 322 5.03 -15.83 11.47
N ASP A 323 5.71 -16.95 11.28
CA ASP A 323 7.16 -17.01 11.13
C ASP A 323 7.52 -16.97 9.65
N LEU A 324 8.45 -16.07 9.29
CA LEU A 324 8.86 -15.86 7.91
C LEU A 324 10.21 -16.52 7.65
N ILE A 325 10.35 -17.08 6.46
CA ILE A 325 11.63 -17.52 5.91
C ILE A 325 12.07 -16.42 4.94
N PRO A 326 13.20 -15.73 5.22
CA PRO A 326 13.74 -14.75 4.29
C PRO A 326 14.02 -15.40 2.93
N ALA A 327 13.62 -14.72 1.85
CA ALA A 327 14.03 -15.15 0.53
C ALA A 327 15.50 -14.76 0.33
N GLU A 328 16.34 -15.71 -0.02
CA GLU A 328 17.69 -15.41 -0.49
C GLU A 328 17.59 -14.75 -1.87
N ALA A 329 18.32 -13.67 -2.07
CA ALA A 329 18.40 -13.03 -3.37
C ALA A 329 19.03 -14.00 -4.37
N ALA A 330 18.25 -14.56 -5.27
CA ALA A 330 18.73 -15.54 -6.25
C ALA A 330 19.79 -14.87 -7.16
N GLY A 331 21.04 -15.33 -7.08
CA GLY A 331 22.12 -14.90 -7.97
C GLY A 331 22.78 -13.57 -7.61
N ALA A 332 22.67 -13.12 -6.39
CA ALA A 332 23.30 -11.87 -5.96
C ALA A 332 24.82 -12.02 -5.86
N ALA A 333 25.52 -11.25 -6.70
CA ALA A 333 26.90 -10.84 -6.42
C ALA A 333 26.96 -10.16 -5.03
N GLU A 334 28.12 -10.05 -4.43
CA GLU A 334 28.39 -9.55 -3.06
C GLU A 334 27.74 -8.21 -2.65
N THR A 335 26.94 -7.58 -3.52
CA THR A 335 26.20 -6.34 -3.30
C THR A 335 24.70 -6.55 -3.14
N ALA A 336 24.22 -7.78 -2.90
CA ALA A 336 22.79 -8.06 -2.76
C ALA A 336 22.20 -7.29 -1.57
N THR A 337 21.23 -6.44 -1.86
CA THR A 337 20.39 -5.76 -0.88
C THR A 337 19.64 -6.81 -0.08
N SER A 338 19.98 -6.97 1.19
CA SER A 338 19.26 -7.88 2.08
C SER A 338 18.02 -7.20 2.64
N ALA A 339 17.03 -8.01 3.03
CA ALA A 339 15.85 -7.51 3.72
C ALA A 339 16.25 -6.90 5.08
N THR A 340 15.76 -5.69 5.35
CA THR A 340 15.93 -5.01 6.65
C THR A 340 14.69 -5.10 7.50
N THR A 341 13.53 -5.17 6.87
CA THR A 341 12.22 -5.28 7.51
C THR A 341 11.30 -6.15 6.63
N TYR A 342 10.20 -6.60 7.24
CA TYR A 342 9.14 -7.34 6.56
C TYR A 342 7.83 -6.59 6.75
N ARG A 343 7.00 -6.64 5.73
CA ARG A 343 5.61 -6.19 5.81
C ARG A 343 4.70 -7.38 5.82
N VAL A 344 3.79 -7.41 6.77
CA VAL A 344 2.78 -8.47 6.91
C VAL A 344 1.41 -7.81 6.97
N GLN A 345 0.56 -8.15 6.02
CA GLN A 345 -0.77 -7.57 5.88
C GLN A 345 -1.82 -8.68 5.95
N ILE A 346 -2.99 -8.37 6.52
CA ILE A 346 -4.13 -9.29 6.56
C ILE A 346 -5.30 -8.63 5.86
N SER A 347 -5.93 -9.39 4.95
CA SER A 347 -7.13 -9.00 4.19
C SER A 347 -8.24 -10.05 4.36
N ARG A 348 -9.49 -9.65 4.09
CA ARG A 348 -10.63 -10.56 4.00
C ARG A 348 -10.78 -11.20 2.63
N ASP A 349 -10.06 -10.73 1.62
CA ASP A 349 -10.07 -11.24 0.25
C ASP A 349 -8.67 -11.54 -0.28
N ALA A 350 -8.58 -12.39 -1.30
CA ALA A 350 -7.33 -12.82 -1.91
C ALA A 350 -6.62 -11.70 -2.70
N ASP A 351 -7.39 -10.76 -3.24
CA ASP A 351 -6.88 -9.66 -4.07
C ASP A 351 -6.37 -8.49 -3.22
N GLN A 352 -6.49 -8.59 -1.89
CA GLN A 352 -6.04 -7.59 -0.91
C GLN A 352 -6.78 -6.25 -1.02
N LEU A 353 -8.04 -6.29 -1.43
CA LEU A 353 -8.88 -5.11 -1.57
C LEU A 353 -9.55 -4.70 -0.24
N ASP A 354 -9.81 -5.66 0.67
CA ASP A 354 -10.37 -5.40 2.01
C ASP A 354 -9.31 -5.65 3.09
N LEU A 355 -8.28 -4.78 3.13
CA LEU A 355 -7.22 -4.81 4.13
C LEU A 355 -7.79 -4.46 5.51
N ILE A 356 -7.34 -5.21 6.53
CA ILE A 356 -7.76 -4.99 7.93
C ILE A 356 -6.59 -4.83 8.90
N ARG A 357 -5.40 -5.31 8.54
CA ARG A 357 -4.17 -5.17 9.34
C ARG A 357 -2.97 -4.93 8.43
N ASP A 358 -2.02 -4.15 8.91
CA ASP A 358 -0.76 -3.86 8.23
C ASP A 358 0.32 -3.64 9.29
N LEU A 359 1.33 -4.48 9.29
CA LEU A 359 2.42 -4.45 10.26
C LEU A 359 3.76 -4.49 9.55
N ARG A 360 4.70 -3.67 10.00
CA ARG A 360 6.11 -3.72 9.61
C ARG A 360 6.93 -4.22 10.80
N VAL A 361 7.74 -5.25 10.57
CA VAL A 361 8.56 -5.90 11.59
C VAL A 361 10.01 -6.01 11.14
N SER A 362 10.96 -5.79 12.04
CA SER A 362 12.39 -5.98 11.78
C SER A 362 12.83 -7.44 11.96
N ALA A 363 12.10 -8.21 12.75
CA ALA A 363 12.32 -9.64 12.89
C ALA A 363 11.47 -10.43 11.88
N PRO A 364 11.89 -11.64 11.47
CA PRO A 364 11.10 -12.50 10.60
C PRO A 364 9.95 -13.19 11.36
N HIS A 365 9.23 -12.43 12.18
CA HIS A 365 8.10 -12.87 12.98
C HIS A 365 7.08 -11.74 13.11
N ALA A 366 5.81 -12.05 12.88
CA ALA A 366 4.70 -11.10 13.02
C ALA A 366 3.57 -11.72 13.83
N GLU A 367 2.99 -10.93 14.74
CA GLU A 367 1.89 -11.35 15.62
C GLU A 367 0.74 -10.34 15.56
N PHE A 368 -0.47 -10.85 15.46
CA PHE A 368 -1.69 -10.06 15.41
C PHE A 368 -2.66 -10.52 16.50
N GLY A 369 -3.13 -9.56 17.31
CA GLY A 369 -4.24 -9.75 18.23
C GLY A 369 -5.59 -9.49 17.55
N ASP A 370 -6.67 -9.79 18.26
CA ASP A 370 -8.04 -9.33 18.00
C ASP A 370 -8.59 -9.56 16.59
N LEU A 371 -8.19 -10.66 15.93
CA LEU A 371 -8.86 -11.13 14.74
C LEU A 371 -10.07 -11.99 15.13
N ALA A 372 -11.24 -11.64 14.62
CA ALA A 372 -12.44 -12.44 14.76
C ALA A 372 -12.32 -13.78 14.01
N ASP A 373 -13.18 -14.74 14.31
CA ASP A 373 -13.27 -15.97 13.53
C ASP A 373 -13.67 -15.66 12.08
N GLY A 374 -13.04 -16.35 11.12
CA GLY A 374 -13.26 -16.13 9.70
C GLY A 374 -12.10 -16.60 8.82
N THR A 375 -12.29 -16.50 7.52
CA THR A 375 -11.24 -16.78 6.53
C THR A 375 -10.52 -15.48 6.17
N TYR A 376 -9.20 -15.54 6.14
CA TYR A 376 -8.33 -14.41 5.88
C TYR A 376 -7.20 -14.79 4.92
N PHE A 377 -6.59 -13.75 4.37
CA PHE A 377 -5.41 -13.86 3.51
C PHE A 377 -4.29 -13.03 4.12
N VAL A 378 -3.16 -13.66 4.42
CA VAL A 378 -1.96 -12.99 4.86
C VAL A 378 -1.06 -12.75 3.66
N ARG A 379 -0.65 -11.52 3.46
CA ARG A 379 0.32 -11.10 2.45
C ARG A 379 1.61 -10.69 3.13
N ILE A 380 2.72 -11.22 2.64
CA ILE A 380 4.05 -10.95 3.18
C ILE A 380 4.96 -10.42 2.09
N ALA A 381 5.79 -9.44 2.41
CA ALA A 381 6.81 -8.88 1.53
C ALA A 381 8.05 -8.49 2.34
N ALA A 382 9.22 -8.53 1.72
CA ALA A 382 10.46 -8.04 2.30
C ALA A 382 10.68 -6.58 1.90
N ILE A 383 11.28 -5.76 2.76
CA ILE A 383 11.64 -4.37 2.48
C ILE A 383 13.16 -4.25 2.56
N ASP A 384 13.76 -3.63 1.56
CA ASP A 384 15.20 -3.44 1.47
C ASP A 384 15.69 -2.22 2.29
N ALA A 385 16.99 -2.00 2.32
CA ALA A 385 17.62 -0.89 3.04
C ALA A 385 17.26 0.49 2.45
N ASN A 386 16.80 0.55 1.19
CA ASN A 386 16.35 1.79 0.56
C ASN A 386 14.87 2.08 0.83
N GLY A 387 14.15 1.15 1.48
CA GLY A 387 12.72 1.23 1.75
C GLY A 387 11.83 0.74 0.61
N LEU A 388 12.41 0.07 -0.42
CA LEU A 388 11.64 -0.58 -1.48
C LEU A 388 11.02 -1.87 -0.96
N GLU A 389 9.70 -1.98 -1.08
CA GLU A 389 8.95 -3.18 -0.76
C GLU A 389 9.01 -4.16 -1.93
N GLY A 390 9.54 -5.35 -1.67
CA GLY A 390 9.73 -6.42 -2.63
C GLY A 390 8.44 -7.05 -3.13
N LEU A 391 8.59 -8.18 -3.81
CA LEU A 391 7.46 -8.94 -4.34
C LEU A 391 6.69 -9.57 -3.19
N PRO A 392 5.34 -9.58 -3.24
CA PRO A 392 4.51 -10.18 -2.21
C PRO A 392 4.25 -11.67 -2.46
N GLN A 393 4.02 -12.42 -1.37
CA GLN A 393 3.41 -13.75 -1.38
C GLN A 393 2.15 -13.72 -0.53
N VAL A 394 1.10 -14.41 -0.97
CA VAL A 394 -0.19 -14.46 -0.28
C VAL A 394 -0.51 -15.89 0.11
N TYR A 395 -0.99 -16.09 1.36
CA TYR A 395 -1.45 -17.36 1.90
C TYR A 395 -2.83 -17.20 2.52
N ALA A 396 -3.69 -18.19 2.33
CA ALA A 396 -4.98 -18.24 2.98
C ALA A 396 -4.88 -18.96 4.33
N PHE A 397 -5.56 -18.43 5.34
CA PHE A 397 -5.72 -19.10 6.63
C PHE A 397 -7.12 -18.87 7.20
N GLU A 398 -7.51 -19.74 8.12
CA GLU A 398 -8.76 -19.64 8.83
C GLU A 398 -8.51 -19.33 10.30
N ARG A 399 -9.18 -18.32 10.83
CA ARG A 399 -9.18 -18.00 12.24
C ARG A 399 -10.32 -18.69 12.94
N ARG A 400 -10.01 -19.50 13.97
CA ARG A 400 -10.99 -20.19 14.79
C ARG A 400 -10.57 -20.15 16.25
N GLN A 401 -11.30 -19.43 17.06
CA GLN A 401 -11.04 -19.27 18.49
C GLN A 401 -12.06 -20.04 19.33
N PHE A 402 -12.29 -21.30 19.06
CA PHE A 402 -13.11 -22.04 19.99
C PHE A 402 -12.25 -22.74 21.05
N ALA A 403 -12.65 -22.63 22.30
CA ALA A 403 -11.95 -23.21 23.41
C ALA A 403 -12.92 -24.04 24.26
N VAL A 404 -12.38 -25.09 24.88
CA VAL A 404 -13.11 -25.95 25.80
C VAL A 404 -12.79 -25.58 27.23
N GLY A 405 -13.79 -25.05 27.93
CA GLY A 405 -13.74 -24.94 29.38
C GLY A 405 -14.21 -26.24 30.02
N ALA A 406 -13.49 -26.75 31.04
CA ALA A 406 -13.86 -27.99 31.69
C ALA A 406 -13.61 -27.89 33.22
N SER A 407 -14.38 -28.64 33.97
CA SER A 407 -14.24 -28.76 35.44
C SER A 407 -14.61 -30.17 35.89
N ALA A 408 -14.07 -30.59 37.04
CA ALA A 408 -14.43 -31.84 37.69
C ALA A 408 -14.68 -31.60 39.13
N ALA A 409 -15.68 -32.28 39.69
CA ALA A 409 -16.03 -32.21 41.12
C ALA A 409 -16.53 -33.57 41.61
N PRO A 410 -16.22 -33.95 42.86
CA PRO A 410 -16.82 -35.12 43.48
C PRO A 410 -18.31 -34.89 43.71
N ARG A 411 -19.15 -35.93 43.53
CA ARG A 411 -20.54 -35.90 43.93
C ARG A 411 -20.69 -36.26 45.41
N VAL A 412 -21.58 -35.56 46.08
CA VAL A 412 -21.84 -35.77 47.52
C VAL A 412 -22.47 -37.17 47.74
N GLY A 413 -21.80 -38.00 48.55
CA GLY A 413 -22.32 -39.28 49.02
C GLY A 413 -21.88 -40.51 48.22
N GLY A 414 -20.89 -40.42 47.31
CA GLY A 414 -20.41 -41.56 46.54
C GLY A 414 -18.99 -41.46 46.05
N HIS A 415 -18.49 -42.52 45.40
CA HIS A 415 -17.21 -42.57 44.68
C HIS A 415 -17.32 -42.03 43.25
N ASP A 416 -18.30 -41.16 43.00
CA ASP A 416 -18.64 -40.61 41.71
C ASP A 416 -17.98 -39.28 41.53
N TYR A 417 -17.43 -39.06 40.33
CA TYR A 417 -16.92 -37.77 39.86
C TYR A 417 -17.75 -37.25 38.73
N GLU A 418 -18.18 -36.00 38.83
CA GLU A 418 -18.91 -35.30 37.77
C GLU A 418 -17.95 -34.39 37.02
N PHE A 419 -17.90 -34.56 35.72
CA PHE A 419 -17.16 -33.74 34.78
C PHE A 419 -18.14 -32.88 34.04
N ARG A 420 -17.84 -31.59 33.94
CA ARG A 420 -18.63 -30.60 33.18
C ARG A 420 -17.74 -29.83 32.24
N TRP A 421 -18.26 -29.54 31.05
CA TRP A 421 -17.55 -28.78 30.06
C TRP A 421 -18.50 -27.92 29.24
N PHE A 422 -17.92 -26.89 28.61
CA PHE A 422 -18.61 -26.00 27.70
C PHE A 422 -17.64 -25.52 26.64
N VAL A 423 -18.16 -25.18 25.45
CA VAL A 423 -17.40 -24.55 24.38
C VAL A 423 -17.69 -23.06 24.38
N SER A 424 -16.63 -22.25 24.37
CA SER A 424 -16.75 -20.83 24.19
C SER A 424 -16.57 -20.47 22.71
N ARG A 425 -17.35 -19.49 22.23
CA ARG A 425 -17.27 -18.97 20.85
C ARG A 425 -17.56 -19.98 19.73
N ALA A 426 -18.44 -20.95 19.98
CA ALA A 426 -18.92 -21.83 18.92
C ALA A 426 -19.87 -21.07 17.98
N PRO A 427 -19.72 -21.19 16.64
CA PRO A 427 -20.72 -20.69 15.70
C PRO A 427 -22.07 -21.36 15.97
N ALA A 428 -23.16 -20.60 15.85
CA ALA A 428 -24.52 -21.14 16.08
C ALA A 428 -24.89 -22.28 15.11
N SER A 429 -24.22 -22.37 13.96
CA SER A 429 -24.40 -23.40 12.94
C SER A 429 -23.60 -24.67 13.18
N ALA A 430 -22.61 -24.66 14.06
CA ALA A 430 -21.71 -25.79 14.25
C ALA A 430 -22.33 -26.88 15.12
N GLN A 431 -22.35 -28.09 14.62
CA GLN A 431 -22.66 -29.28 15.43
C GLN A 431 -21.42 -29.65 16.22
N THR A 432 -21.51 -29.57 17.56
CA THR A 432 -20.40 -29.90 18.45
C THR A 432 -20.63 -31.25 19.09
N ARG A 433 -19.65 -32.14 19.00
CA ARG A 433 -19.56 -33.40 19.73
C ARG A 433 -18.36 -33.37 20.65
N PHE A 434 -18.38 -34.19 21.68
CA PHE A 434 -17.29 -34.23 22.63
C PHE A 434 -16.77 -35.66 22.79
N ARG A 435 -15.46 -35.77 23.03
CA ARG A 435 -14.80 -36.99 23.44
C ARG A 435 -14.15 -36.75 24.79
N PHE A 436 -14.55 -37.53 25.78
CA PHE A 436 -13.95 -37.53 27.11
C PHE A 436 -12.90 -38.64 27.19
N VAL A 437 -11.70 -38.28 27.64
CA VAL A 437 -10.60 -39.24 27.81
C VAL A 437 -10.04 -39.11 29.23
N MET A 438 -9.89 -40.21 29.97
CA MET A 438 -9.30 -40.25 31.28
C MET A 438 -8.34 -41.44 31.40
N ALA A 439 -7.19 -41.22 32.03
CA ALA A 439 -6.16 -42.24 32.26
C ALA A 439 -5.51 -42.03 33.64
N THR A 440 -4.67 -42.99 34.03
CA THR A 440 -3.83 -42.90 35.23
C THR A 440 -2.47 -42.26 34.98
N THR A 441 -2.16 -41.92 33.71
CA THR A 441 -0.90 -41.26 33.29
C THR A 441 -1.23 -39.98 32.55
N ALA A 442 -0.35 -38.97 32.63
CA ALA A 442 -0.56 -37.65 32.06
C ALA A 442 -0.53 -37.63 30.53
N ASP A 443 0.07 -38.62 29.88
CA ASP A 443 0.13 -38.78 28.44
C ASP A 443 -1.17 -39.35 27.81
N LEU A 444 -2.11 -39.80 28.64
CA LEU A 444 -3.41 -40.34 28.23
C LEU A 444 -3.35 -41.53 27.24
N ARG A 445 -2.19 -42.21 27.12
CA ARG A 445 -1.98 -43.27 26.10
C ARG A 445 -2.80 -44.55 26.39
N HIS A 446 -3.13 -44.82 27.63
CA HIS A 446 -3.90 -45.98 28.04
C HIS A 446 -5.13 -45.51 28.81
N PRO A 447 -6.17 -45.02 28.12
CA PRO A 447 -7.34 -44.48 28.80
C PRO A 447 -8.12 -45.58 29.51
N ILE A 448 -8.51 -45.31 30.76
CA ILE A 448 -9.44 -46.13 31.51
C ILE A 448 -10.90 -45.78 31.21
N VAL A 449 -11.13 -44.54 30.74
CA VAL A 449 -12.41 -44.11 30.19
C VAL A 449 -12.14 -43.36 28.90
N ASP A 450 -12.77 -43.79 27.83
CA ASP A 450 -12.79 -43.13 26.55
C ASP A 450 -14.23 -43.13 26.02
N ARG A 451 -14.87 -41.97 25.99
CA ARG A 451 -16.23 -41.78 25.56
C ARG A 451 -16.30 -40.75 24.44
N ALA A 452 -16.56 -41.21 23.23
CA ALA A 452 -16.76 -40.38 22.06
C ALA A 452 -18.24 -40.03 21.84
N ASP A 453 -18.49 -39.16 20.88
CA ASP A 453 -19.83 -38.77 20.39
C ASP A 453 -20.78 -38.21 21.47
N LEU A 454 -20.24 -37.66 22.55
CA LEU A 454 -21.05 -37.01 23.58
C LEU A 454 -21.66 -35.71 23.03
N THR A 455 -22.95 -35.52 23.24
CA THR A 455 -23.66 -34.30 22.80
C THR A 455 -23.97 -33.36 23.97
N GLY A 456 -23.87 -33.87 25.24
CA GLY A 456 -24.08 -33.10 26.46
C GLY A 456 -22.80 -32.48 26.99
N GLY A 457 -22.93 -31.51 27.90
CA GLY A 457 -21.83 -30.82 28.59
C GLY A 457 -21.41 -31.45 29.90
N GLN A 458 -21.78 -32.70 30.18
CA GLN A 458 -21.45 -33.36 31.42
C GLN A 458 -21.33 -34.89 31.28
N LEU A 459 -20.54 -35.50 32.17
CA LEU A 459 -20.37 -36.94 32.31
C LEU A 459 -20.13 -37.26 33.79
N VAL A 460 -20.75 -38.34 34.29
CA VAL A 460 -20.44 -38.89 35.57
C VAL A 460 -19.67 -40.18 35.39
N VAL A 461 -18.57 -40.31 36.11
CA VAL A 461 -17.77 -41.55 36.14
C VAL A 461 -17.84 -42.06 37.59
N SER A 462 -18.36 -43.29 37.74
CA SER A 462 -18.59 -43.96 39.02
C SER A 462 -17.51 -45.00 39.32
N ASP A 463 -17.41 -45.42 40.54
CA ASP A 463 -16.60 -46.56 41.02
C ASP A 463 -15.09 -46.46 40.69
N LEU A 464 -14.55 -45.26 40.74
CA LEU A 464 -13.11 -45.05 40.53
C LEU A 464 -12.32 -45.50 41.77
N PRO A 465 -11.30 -46.37 41.63
CA PRO A 465 -10.38 -46.70 42.70
C PRO A 465 -9.62 -45.47 43.26
N PRO A 466 -9.14 -45.46 44.48
CA PRO A 466 -8.25 -44.44 44.97
C PRO A 466 -7.02 -44.32 44.06
N GLY A 467 -6.64 -43.11 43.68
CA GLY A 467 -5.52 -42.88 42.75
C GLY A 467 -5.45 -41.48 42.21
N VAL A 468 -4.46 -41.25 41.34
CA VAL A 468 -4.30 -39.99 40.58
C VAL A 468 -4.81 -40.24 39.17
N TYR A 469 -5.64 -39.34 38.71
CA TYR A 469 -6.27 -39.41 37.39
C TYR A 469 -5.99 -38.16 36.59
N TYR A 470 -5.76 -38.35 35.28
CA TYR A 470 -5.55 -37.31 34.25
C TYR A 470 -6.67 -37.43 33.25
N TRP A 471 -7.23 -36.28 32.87
CA TRP A 471 -8.34 -36.27 31.93
C TRP A 471 -8.34 -35.04 31.04
N THR A 472 -8.98 -35.18 29.88
CA THR A 472 -9.22 -34.10 28.93
C THR A 472 -10.55 -34.26 28.25
N ILE A 473 -11.08 -33.16 27.75
CA ILE A 473 -12.21 -33.13 26.81
C ILE A 473 -11.71 -32.63 25.46
N VAL A 474 -12.02 -33.35 24.42
CA VAL A 474 -11.86 -32.91 23.03
C VAL A 474 -13.25 -32.52 22.53
N ALA A 475 -13.39 -31.28 22.10
CA ALA A 475 -14.58 -30.83 21.37
C ALA A 475 -14.30 -30.94 19.88
N GLU A 476 -15.20 -31.57 19.17
CA GLU A 476 -15.18 -31.77 17.73
C GLU A 476 -16.35 -31.00 17.11
N GLN A 477 -16.04 -30.06 16.24
CA GLN A 477 -17.04 -29.27 15.52
C GLN A 477 -17.03 -29.58 14.04
N PHE A 478 -18.19 -29.86 13.48
CA PHE A 478 -18.37 -29.97 12.06
C PHE A 478 -19.08 -28.74 11.55
N ASP A 479 -18.38 -27.97 10.71
CA ASP A 479 -18.89 -26.72 10.17
C ASP A 479 -18.44 -26.58 8.70
N ASN A 480 -19.38 -26.21 7.81
CA ASN A 480 -19.13 -26.02 6.38
C ASN A 480 -18.32 -27.14 5.69
N GLY A 481 -18.61 -28.42 6.07
CA GLY A 481 -17.94 -29.59 5.49
C GLY A 481 -16.55 -29.88 6.04
N ARG A 482 -16.12 -29.19 7.11
CA ARG A 482 -14.82 -29.40 7.76
C ARG A 482 -15.00 -29.81 9.23
N LEU A 483 -14.08 -30.65 9.69
CA LEU A 483 -13.98 -31.06 11.08
C LEU A 483 -12.90 -30.22 11.77
N TYR A 484 -13.25 -29.59 12.88
CA TYR A 484 -12.37 -28.87 13.78
C TYR A 484 -12.32 -29.56 15.12
N ALA A 485 -11.16 -29.76 15.71
CA ALA A 485 -11.03 -30.37 17.02
C ALA A 485 -10.15 -29.52 17.92
N THR A 486 -10.56 -29.29 19.15
CA THR A 486 -9.76 -28.66 20.18
C THR A 486 -9.89 -29.41 21.49
N ALA A 487 -8.79 -29.53 22.24
CA ALA A 487 -8.79 -30.21 23.52
C ALA A 487 -8.65 -29.22 24.67
N SER A 488 -9.28 -29.51 25.81
CA SER A 488 -8.94 -28.82 27.05
C SER A 488 -7.51 -29.16 27.47
N ALA A 489 -6.88 -28.31 28.28
CA ALA A 489 -5.65 -28.73 28.95
C ALA A 489 -5.90 -30.03 29.75
N VAL A 490 -4.90 -30.93 29.77
CA VAL A 490 -4.97 -32.12 30.62
C VAL A 490 -5.06 -31.69 32.07
N ARG A 491 -6.05 -32.15 32.76
CA ARG A 491 -6.32 -31.86 34.17
C ARG A 491 -6.12 -33.08 35.03
N THR A 492 -5.82 -32.89 36.31
CA THR A 492 -5.61 -33.96 37.25
C THR A 492 -6.50 -33.78 38.46
N PHE A 493 -6.90 -34.90 39.06
CA PHE A 493 -7.48 -34.95 40.39
C PHE A 493 -7.00 -36.21 41.12
N THR A 494 -7.08 -36.17 42.45
CA THR A 494 -6.67 -37.29 43.29
C THR A 494 -7.88 -37.74 44.12
N LEU A 495 -8.16 -39.04 44.05
CA LEU A 495 -9.10 -39.74 44.95
C LEU A 495 -8.32 -40.29 46.11
N ALA A 496 -8.61 -39.76 47.33
CA ALA A 496 -8.08 -40.30 48.58
C ALA A 496 -8.82 -41.61 48.94
N ARG A 497 -8.16 -42.42 49.76
CA ARG A 497 -8.74 -43.65 50.36
C ARG A 497 -9.87 -43.30 51.33
#